data_595dfb2ff1139acc2dc97c5cde9fd4b3
#
_entry.id   595dfb2ff1139acc2dc97c5cde9fd4b3
#
_cell.length_a   1.000
_cell.length_b   1.000
_cell.length_c   1.000
_cell.angle_alpha   90.00
_cell.angle_beta   90.00
_cell.angle_gamma   90.00
#
_symmetry.space_group_name_H-M   'P 1'
#
loop_
_entity.id
_entity.type
_entity.pdbx_description
1 polymer ?
#
loop_
_entity_poly.entity_id
_entity_poly.type
_entity_poly.pdbx_seq_one_letter_code
_entity_poly.pdbx_strand_id
1 'polypeptide(L)' 'MALENGKYYTQDGVLYLCNRDTGSPVYHPLSALVGLYVEAVSE' A
#
# COMPACT_ATOMS: atom_id res chain seq x y z
N MET A 1 -1.62 -0.97 10.29
CA MET A 1 -2.73 -1.29 9.38
C MET A 1 -2.33 -2.46 8.50
N ALA A 2 -3.22 -3.39 8.32
CA ALA A 2 -2.94 -4.57 7.49
C ALA A 2 -3.43 -4.31 6.07
N LEU A 3 -2.61 -4.63 5.08
CA LEU A 3 -2.92 -4.42 3.68
C LEU A 3 -3.20 -5.76 3.01
N GLU A 4 -4.14 -5.73 2.05
CA GLU A 4 -4.52 -6.94 1.32
C GLU A 4 -4.15 -6.80 -0.14
N ASN A 5 -3.63 -7.88 -0.70
CA ASN A 5 -3.28 -7.95 -2.11
C ASN A 5 -4.51 -7.66 -2.98
N GLY A 6 -4.33 -6.82 -3.99
CA GLY A 6 -5.39 -6.48 -4.92
C GLY A 6 -6.29 -5.34 -4.46
N LYS A 7 -6.05 -4.78 -3.29
CA LYS A 7 -6.81 -3.65 -2.78
C LYS A 7 -6.10 -2.35 -3.08
N TYR A 8 -6.90 -1.30 -3.24
CA TYR A 8 -6.38 0.06 -3.44
C TYR A 8 -6.44 0.83 -2.14
N TYR A 9 -5.44 1.65 -1.92
CA TYR A 9 -5.35 2.51 -0.74
C TYR A 9 -4.91 3.88 -1.17
N THR A 10 -5.37 4.91 -0.43
CA THR A 10 -4.96 6.28 -0.72
C THR A 10 -4.32 6.88 0.53
N GLN A 11 -3.32 7.72 0.32
CA GLN A 11 -2.69 8.48 1.39
C GLN A 11 -2.10 9.75 0.78
N ASP A 12 -2.39 10.89 1.40
CA ASP A 12 -1.91 12.19 0.94
C ASP A 12 -2.26 12.47 -0.52
N GLY A 13 -3.44 12.00 -0.95
CA GLY A 13 -3.89 12.22 -2.31
C GLY A 13 -3.26 11.32 -3.36
N VAL A 14 -2.47 10.35 -2.93
CA VAL A 14 -1.82 9.40 -3.85
C VAL A 14 -2.51 8.05 -3.74
N LEU A 15 -2.83 7.46 -4.87
CA LEU A 15 -3.44 6.14 -4.92
C LEU A 15 -2.36 5.07 -4.98
N TYR A 16 -2.50 4.06 -4.13
CA TYR A 16 -1.57 2.94 -4.08
C TYR A 16 -2.33 1.64 -4.31
N LEU A 17 -1.72 0.74 -5.04
CA LEU A 17 -2.23 -0.62 -5.23
C LEU A 17 -1.36 -1.58 -4.42
N CYS A 18 -2.00 -2.32 -3.53
CA CYS A 18 -1.28 -3.34 -2.78
C CYS A 18 -1.12 -4.59 -3.65
N ASN A 19 0.10 -5.01 -3.85
CA ASN A 19 0.38 -6.18 -4.67
C ASN A 19 0.89 -7.37 -3.86
N ARG A 20 0.78 -7.27 -2.54
CA ARG A 20 1.25 -8.34 -1.64
C ARG A 20 0.57 -8.17 -0.29
N ASP A 21 0.09 -9.27 0.28
CA ASP A 21 -0.46 -9.24 1.63
C ASP A 21 0.67 -8.99 2.62
N THR A 22 0.40 -8.13 3.61
CA THR A 22 1.39 -7.87 4.64
C THR A 22 1.43 -8.98 5.68
N GLY A 23 0.34 -9.74 5.79
CA GLY A 23 0.25 -10.84 6.74
C GLY A 23 0.03 -10.41 8.17
N SER A 24 0.49 -9.25 8.55
CA SER A 24 0.30 -8.69 9.88
C SER A 24 0.24 -7.17 9.75
N PRO A 25 -0.32 -6.48 10.76
CA PRO A 25 -0.42 -5.03 10.68
C PRO A 25 0.95 -4.37 10.56
N VAL A 26 1.02 -3.36 9.71
CA VAL A 26 2.21 -2.53 9.54
C VAL A 26 1.87 -1.10 9.96
N TYR A 27 2.87 -0.41 10.47
CA TYR A 27 2.67 0.93 11.00
C TYR A 27 3.42 2.00 10.22
N HIS A 28 4.03 1.60 9.12
CA HIS A 28 4.73 2.54 8.25
C HIS A 28 3.74 3.21 7.31
N PRO A 29 4.01 4.45 6.88
CA PRO A 29 3.16 5.10 5.87
C PRO A 29 3.25 4.36 4.55
N LEU A 30 2.22 4.52 3.69
CA LEU A 30 2.20 3.83 2.40
C LEU A 30 3.39 4.21 1.53
N SER A 31 3.83 5.46 1.62
CA SER A 31 4.99 5.90 0.85
C SER A 31 6.27 5.14 1.22
N ALA A 32 6.36 4.66 2.44
CA ALA A 32 7.50 3.85 2.88
C ALA A 32 7.39 2.41 2.43
N LEU A 33 6.18 1.98 2.03
CA LEU A 33 5.93 0.60 1.60
C LEU A 33 5.99 0.44 0.09
N VAL A 34 6.20 1.52 -0.66
CA VAL A 34 6.30 1.46 -2.11
C VAL A 34 7.49 0.60 -2.50
N GLY A 35 7.22 -0.36 -3.37
CA GLY A 35 8.25 -1.32 -3.77
C GLY A 35 8.35 -2.54 -2.88
N LEU A 36 7.71 -2.51 -1.70
CA LEU A 36 7.67 -3.65 -0.79
C LEU A 36 6.31 -4.34 -0.84
N TYR A 37 5.26 -3.61 -0.56
CA TYR A 37 3.90 -4.16 -0.55
C TYR A 37 2.95 -3.43 -1.48
N VAL A 38 3.23 -2.18 -1.80
CA VAL A 38 2.35 -1.36 -2.63
C VAL A 38 3.13 -0.70 -3.73
N GLU A 39 2.39 -0.23 -4.74
CA GLU A 39 2.96 0.59 -5.82
C GLU A 39 2.11 1.85 -5.94
N ALA A 40 2.76 2.97 -6.22
CA ALA A 40 2.05 4.18 -6.52
C ALA A 40 1.36 4.04 -7.88
N VAL A 41 0.05 4.26 -7.91
CA VAL A 41 -0.73 4.14 -9.14
C VAL A 41 -0.92 5.54 -9.70
N SER A 42 -0.52 5.72 -10.93
CA SER A 42 -0.68 6.99 -11.63
C SER A 42 -2.01 6.96 -12.39
N GLU A 43 -2.77 8.03 -12.27
CA GLU A 43 -4.01 8.13 -13.02
C GLU A 43 -3.78 8.79 -14.37
#